data_df4157bf472e81c7afe5b31a39ab32a7
#
_entry.id   df4157bf472e81c7afe5b31a39ab32a7
#
_cell.length_a   1.000
_cell.length_b   1.000
_cell.length_c   1.000
_cell.angle_alpha   90.00
_cell.angle_beta   90.00
_cell.angle_gamma   90.00
#
_symmetry.space_group_name_H-M   'P 1'
#
loop_
_entity.id
_entity.type
_entity.pdbx_description
1 polymer ?
#
loop_
_entity_poly.entity_id
_entity_poly.type
_entity_poly.pdbx_seq_one_letter_code
_entity_poly.pdbx_strand_id
1 'polypeptide(L)'
;MMNKEPLTLNGIHPNSRGNQLIAQHLVKEVFGLEVSKDTKKVESIREAVLDKNWHWHNRYRATDGNDVWGSRSGLKFVDGQSNGDVLMHELKMIDVMVANRDRKVWAHANGNTKFKVDDSNVPGPVGVKTNVGGGSRSSNAQKEGNK
;
A
#
# COMPACT_ATOMS: atom_id res chain seq x y z
N MET A 1 -8.32 30.15 30.73
CA MET A 1 -8.88 29.58 29.48
C MET A 1 -8.10 28.33 29.15
N MET A 2 -8.72 27.16 29.17
CA MET A 2 -8.05 25.93 28.76
C MET A 2 -7.80 26.00 27.25
N ASN A 3 -6.53 26.08 26.88
CA ASN A 3 -6.09 26.04 25.47
C ASN A 3 -6.39 24.63 24.94
N LYS A 4 -7.59 24.43 24.40
CA LYS A 4 -7.94 23.12 23.78
C LYS A 4 -7.22 23.07 22.44
N GLU A 5 -6.25 22.15 22.34
CA GLU A 5 -5.61 21.88 21.05
C GLU A 5 -6.65 21.67 19.95
N PRO A 6 -6.43 22.23 18.76
CA PRO A 6 -7.35 22.07 17.64
C PRO A 6 -7.53 20.58 17.28
N LEU A 7 -8.71 20.24 16.78
CA LEU A 7 -9.02 18.88 16.30
C LEU A 7 -8.82 18.72 14.80
N THR A 8 -8.50 19.81 14.12
CA THR A 8 -8.35 19.86 12.66
C THR A 8 -7.04 20.55 12.28
N LEU A 9 -6.54 20.25 11.07
CA LEU A 9 -5.36 20.90 10.49
C LEU A 9 -5.69 22.31 9.97
N ASN A 10 -6.88 22.47 9.39
CA ASN A 10 -7.30 23.68 8.65
C ASN A 10 -8.79 24.00 8.81
N GLY A 11 -9.40 23.60 9.91
CA GLY A 11 -10.83 23.78 10.16
C GLY A 11 -11.74 22.70 9.53
N ILE A 12 -11.22 21.90 8.61
CA ILE A 12 -11.98 20.85 7.88
C ILE A 12 -11.39 19.46 8.08
N HIS A 13 -10.09 19.30 7.86
CA HIS A 13 -9.43 17.99 7.91
C HIS A 13 -9.01 17.64 9.33
N PRO A 14 -9.54 16.56 9.91
CA PRO A 14 -9.16 16.14 11.25
C PRO A 14 -7.65 15.86 11.35
N ASN A 15 -7.03 16.31 12.43
CA ASN A 15 -5.69 15.88 12.82
C ASN A 15 -5.75 14.53 13.58
N SER A 16 -4.62 14.01 14.06
CA SER A 16 -4.57 12.72 14.78
C SER A 16 -5.54 12.68 15.97
N ARG A 17 -5.64 13.76 16.74
CA ARG A 17 -6.57 13.85 17.88
C ARG A 17 -8.03 13.88 17.40
N GLY A 18 -8.33 14.64 16.36
CA GLY A 18 -9.65 14.67 15.74
C GLY A 18 -10.08 13.28 15.25
N ASN A 19 -9.19 12.59 14.55
CA ASN A 19 -9.43 11.22 14.09
C ASN A 19 -9.68 10.24 15.22
N GLN A 20 -8.95 10.33 16.34
CA GLN A 20 -9.19 9.50 17.52
C GLN A 20 -10.58 9.71 18.11
N LEU A 21 -11.01 10.97 18.26
CA LEU A 21 -12.35 11.29 18.78
C LEU A 21 -13.45 10.82 17.85
N ILE A 22 -13.28 11.01 16.53
CA ILE A 22 -14.22 10.53 15.51
C ILE A 22 -14.32 9.01 15.59
N ALA A 23 -13.18 8.30 15.64
CA ALA A 23 -13.16 6.84 15.72
C ALA A 23 -13.87 6.33 16.98
N GLN A 24 -13.62 6.96 18.14
CA GLN A 24 -14.31 6.59 19.38
C GLN A 24 -15.83 6.79 19.28
N HIS A 25 -16.24 7.91 18.71
CA HIS A 25 -17.66 8.21 18.53
C HIS A 25 -18.33 7.23 17.56
N LEU A 26 -17.68 6.94 16.42
CA LEU A 26 -18.18 5.95 15.46
C LEU A 26 -18.31 4.56 16.06
N VAL A 27 -17.31 4.09 16.81
CA VAL A 27 -17.35 2.78 17.47
C VAL A 27 -18.54 2.68 18.41
N LYS A 28 -18.76 3.73 19.20
CA LYS A 28 -19.87 3.77 20.15
C LYS A 28 -21.23 3.90 19.49
N GLU A 29 -21.41 4.87 18.60
CA GLU A 29 -22.73 5.23 18.06
C GLU A 29 -23.18 4.29 16.92
N VAL A 30 -22.23 3.78 16.12
CA VAL A 30 -22.57 2.89 14.99
C VAL A 30 -22.60 1.42 15.39
N PHE A 31 -21.64 1.01 16.24
CA PHE A 31 -21.50 -0.40 16.60
C PHE A 31 -21.96 -0.72 18.04
N GLY A 32 -22.30 0.27 18.84
CA GLY A 32 -22.67 0.07 20.24
C GLY A 32 -21.55 -0.50 21.11
N LEU A 33 -20.29 -0.33 20.69
CA LEU A 33 -19.12 -0.88 21.36
C LEU A 33 -18.32 0.20 22.07
N GLU A 34 -17.62 -0.20 23.13
CA GLU A 34 -16.64 0.67 23.78
C GLU A 34 -15.25 0.46 23.16
N VAL A 35 -14.50 1.56 23.04
CA VAL A 35 -13.10 1.47 22.55
C VAL A 35 -12.26 0.71 23.57
N SER A 36 -11.47 -0.24 23.07
CA SER A 36 -10.56 -1.01 23.92
C SER A 36 -9.60 -0.11 24.69
N LYS A 37 -9.44 -0.38 25.98
CA LYS A 37 -8.47 0.27 26.85
C LYS A 37 -7.08 -0.36 26.78
N ASP A 38 -6.95 -1.50 26.12
CA ASP A 38 -5.67 -2.16 25.86
C ASP A 38 -4.93 -1.44 24.73
N THR A 39 -4.16 -0.42 25.12
CA THR A 39 -3.40 0.41 24.17
C THR A 39 -2.36 -0.38 23.38
N LYS A 40 -1.76 -1.44 23.95
CA LYS A 40 -0.77 -2.27 23.27
C LYS A 40 -1.42 -3.11 22.18
N LYS A 41 -2.58 -3.71 22.49
CA LYS A 41 -3.34 -4.47 21.50
C LYS A 41 -3.81 -3.57 20.36
N VAL A 42 -4.38 -2.41 20.68
CA VAL A 42 -4.85 -1.44 19.69
C VAL A 42 -3.70 -0.97 18.81
N GLU A 43 -2.55 -0.65 19.38
CA GLU A 43 -1.38 -0.20 18.61
C GLU A 43 -0.85 -1.31 17.69
N SER A 44 -0.78 -2.55 18.17
CA SER A 44 -0.37 -3.71 17.38
C SER A 44 -1.28 -3.95 16.16
N ILE A 45 -2.60 -3.77 16.32
CA ILE A 45 -3.56 -3.85 15.21
C ILE A 45 -3.36 -2.66 14.28
N ARG A 46 -3.19 -1.45 14.81
CA ARG A 46 -2.97 -0.23 14.02
C ARG A 46 -1.75 -0.35 13.11
N GLU A 47 -0.63 -0.84 13.63
CA GLU A 47 0.59 -1.09 12.84
C GLU A 47 0.34 -2.10 11.71
N ALA A 48 -0.38 -3.18 12.00
CA ALA A 48 -0.72 -4.17 10.98
C ALA A 48 -1.64 -3.60 9.89
N VAL A 49 -2.60 -2.74 10.27
CA VAL A 49 -3.48 -2.04 9.33
C VAL A 49 -2.69 -1.04 8.48
N LEU A 50 -1.76 -0.30 9.07
CA LEU A 50 -0.92 0.65 8.31
C LEU A 50 -0.04 -0.04 7.29
N ASP A 51 0.58 -1.18 7.64
CA ASP A 51 1.35 -2.00 6.72
C ASP A 51 0.47 -2.51 5.55
N LYS A 52 -0.71 -3.05 5.83
CA LYS A 52 -1.68 -3.44 4.81
C LYS A 52 -2.08 -2.26 3.91
N ASN A 53 -2.42 -1.13 4.52
CA ASN A 53 -2.89 0.05 3.79
C ASN A 53 -1.80 0.63 2.88
N TRP A 54 -0.53 0.57 3.27
CA TRP A 54 0.57 0.99 2.41
C TRP A 54 0.62 0.15 1.12
N HIS A 55 0.53 -1.18 1.23
CA HIS A 55 0.51 -2.07 0.07
C HIS A 55 -0.73 -1.85 -0.79
N TRP A 56 -1.92 -1.76 -0.16
CA TRP A 56 -3.16 -1.50 -0.85
C TRP A 56 -3.14 -0.16 -1.60
N HIS A 57 -2.61 0.89 -0.96
CA HIS A 57 -2.44 2.20 -1.59
C HIS A 57 -1.57 2.10 -2.85
N ASN A 58 -0.42 1.45 -2.76
CA ASN A 58 0.49 1.30 -3.90
C ASN A 58 -0.10 0.42 -5.02
N ARG A 59 -1.02 -0.49 -4.71
CA ARG A 59 -1.75 -1.27 -5.70
C ARG A 59 -2.61 -0.39 -6.61
N TYR A 60 -3.26 0.61 -6.05
CA TYR A 60 -4.23 1.46 -6.75
C TYR A 60 -3.68 2.84 -7.13
N ARG A 61 -2.57 3.25 -6.55
CA ARG A 61 -1.90 4.51 -6.82
C ARG A 61 -0.46 4.27 -7.29
N ALA A 62 -0.35 3.49 -8.36
CA ALA A 62 0.92 3.30 -9.05
C ALA A 62 1.56 4.66 -9.37
N THR A 63 2.86 4.77 -9.13
CA THR A 63 3.63 6.01 -9.32
C THR A 63 3.61 6.50 -10.78
N ASP A 64 3.46 5.60 -11.74
CA ASP A 64 3.30 5.94 -13.14
C ASP A 64 2.12 5.19 -13.78
N GLY A 65 0.93 5.75 -13.60
CA GLY A 65 -0.30 5.23 -14.22
C GLY A 65 -0.27 5.26 -15.75
N ASN A 66 0.57 6.10 -16.35
CA ASN A 66 0.71 6.18 -17.81
C ASN A 66 1.37 4.92 -18.40
N ASP A 67 2.25 4.26 -17.65
CA ASP A 67 2.84 2.98 -18.04
C ASP A 67 1.87 1.80 -17.89
N VAL A 68 0.85 1.92 -17.02
CA VAL A 68 -0.14 0.86 -16.78
C VAL A 68 -1.35 0.99 -17.72
N TRP A 69 -1.92 2.18 -17.82
CA TRP A 69 -3.20 2.43 -18.51
C TRP A 69 -3.14 3.53 -19.58
N GLY A 70 -2.04 4.29 -19.63
CA GLY A 70 -1.91 5.43 -20.52
C GLY A 70 -1.16 5.10 -21.81
N SER A 71 -0.68 6.15 -22.46
CA SER A 71 -0.05 6.05 -23.79
C SER A 71 1.24 5.21 -23.83
N ARG A 72 1.91 5.02 -22.68
CA ARG A 72 3.12 4.20 -22.58
C ARG A 72 2.86 2.72 -22.24
N SER A 73 1.62 2.35 -21.93
CA SER A 73 1.29 0.97 -21.57
C SER A 73 1.58 -0.04 -22.70
N GLY A 74 1.43 0.40 -23.95
CA GLY A 74 1.70 -0.41 -25.14
C GLY A 74 3.17 -0.49 -25.57
N LEU A 75 4.08 0.26 -24.92
CA LEU A 75 5.52 0.17 -25.21
C LEU A 75 6.05 -1.21 -24.87
N LYS A 76 6.83 -1.78 -25.78
CA LYS A 76 7.30 -3.16 -25.68
C LYS A 76 8.77 -3.25 -25.31
N PHE A 77 9.09 -4.26 -24.53
CA PHE A 77 10.45 -4.76 -24.34
C PHE A 77 10.91 -5.56 -25.55
N VAL A 78 12.20 -5.90 -25.61
CA VAL A 78 12.78 -6.66 -26.75
C VAL A 78 12.13 -8.03 -26.93
N ASP A 79 11.67 -8.64 -25.87
CA ASP A 79 10.96 -9.93 -25.86
C ASP A 79 9.46 -9.81 -26.20
N GLY A 80 9.00 -8.63 -26.56
CA GLY A 80 7.62 -8.37 -26.98
C GLY A 80 6.63 -8.13 -25.85
N GLN A 81 7.01 -8.31 -24.60
CA GLN A 81 6.16 -7.97 -23.44
C GLN A 81 5.90 -6.46 -23.40
N SER A 82 4.67 -6.04 -23.09
CA SER A 82 4.34 -4.61 -22.94
C SER A 82 4.58 -4.11 -21.50
N ASN A 83 4.75 -2.80 -21.35
CA ASN A 83 4.76 -2.17 -20.03
C ASN A 83 3.51 -2.53 -19.23
N GLY A 84 2.34 -2.40 -19.87
CA GLY A 84 1.06 -2.68 -19.24
C GLY A 84 0.98 -4.10 -18.71
N ASP A 85 1.40 -5.11 -19.50
CA ASP A 85 1.36 -6.51 -19.10
C ASP A 85 2.27 -6.77 -17.87
N VAL A 86 3.50 -6.26 -17.93
CA VAL A 86 4.48 -6.42 -16.83
C VAL A 86 3.99 -5.75 -15.55
N LEU A 87 3.56 -4.49 -15.64
CA LEU A 87 3.10 -3.75 -14.48
C LEU A 87 1.78 -4.30 -13.93
N MET A 88 0.87 -4.77 -14.79
CA MET A 88 -0.34 -5.45 -14.31
C MET A 88 -0.03 -6.73 -13.55
N HIS A 89 1.02 -7.46 -13.93
CA HIS A 89 1.49 -8.60 -13.16
C HIS A 89 2.04 -8.17 -11.79
N GLU A 90 2.87 -7.14 -11.74
CA GLU A 90 3.41 -6.59 -10.48
C GLU A 90 2.29 -6.08 -9.55
N LEU A 91 1.26 -5.44 -10.12
CA LEU A 91 0.10 -5.03 -9.34
C LEU A 91 -0.67 -6.22 -8.74
N LYS A 92 -0.76 -7.35 -9.46
CA LYS A 92 -1.34 -8.59 -8.92
C LYS A 92 -0.47 -9.22 -7.82
N MET A 93 0.85 -9.09 -7.90
CA MET A 93 1.73 -9.48 -6.79
C MET A 93 1.38 -8.71 -5.52
N ILE A 94 1.13 -7.40 -5.63
CA ILE A 94 0.72 -6.57 -4.50
C ILE A 94 -0.64 -7.01 -3.94
N ASP A 95 -1.59 -7.46 -4.78
CA ASP A 95 -2.86 -8.01 -4.30
C ASP A 95 -2.65 -9.20 -3.36
N VAL A 96 -1.71 -10.11 -3.69
CA VAL A 96 -1.35 -11.23 -2.82
C VAL A 96 -0.70 -10.75 -1.52
N MET A 97 0.22 -9.78 -1.60
CA MET A 97 0.85 -9.16 -0.43
C MET A 97 -0.19 -8.52 0.51
N VAL A 98 -1.19 -7.83 -0.04
CA VAL A 98 -2.29 -7.24 0.75
C VAL A 98 -3.08 -8.33 1.46
N ALA A 99 -3.42 -9.43 0.77
CA ALA A 99 -4.13 -10.55 1.38
C ALA A 99 -3.34 -11.21 2.53
N ASN A 100 -2.01 -11.34 2.37
CA ASN A 100 -1.15 -11.86 3.44
C ASN A 100 -1.14 -10.94 4.67
N ARG A 101 -1.13 -9.63 4.46
CA ARG A 101 -1.18 -8.63 5.54
C ARG A 101 -2.56 -8.56 6.21
N ASP A 102 -3.60 -8.82 5.46
CA ASP A 102 -4.95 -8.94 6.03
C ASP A 102 -5.00 -10.06 7.10
N ARG A 103 -4.37 -11.20 6.83
CA ARG A 103 -4.23 -12.28 7.82
C ARG A 103 -3.53 -11.82 9.09
N LYS A 104 -2.51 -10.96 8.98
CA LYS A 104 -1.82 -10.38 10.14
C LYS A 104 -2.76 -9.48 10.94
N VAL A 105 -3.56 -8.62 10.28
CA VAL A 105 -4.54 -7.76 10.96
C VAL A 105 -5.50 -8.63 11.80
N TRP A 106 -6.07 -9.67 11.21
CA TRP A 106 -6.98 -10.56 11.93
C TRP A 106 -6.30 -11.38 13.02
N ALA A 107 -5.07 -11.83 12.80
CA ALA A 107 -4.31 -12.54 13.84
C ALA A 107 -4.06 -11.64 15.05
N HIS A 108 -3.65 -10.39 14.85
CA HIS A 108 -3.45 -9.42 15.93
C HIS A 108 -4.77 -9.08 16.63
N ALA A 109 -5.86 -8.90 15.89
CA ALA A 109 -7.19 -8.67 16.47
C ALA A 109 -7.63 -9.83 17.37
N ASN A 110 -7.28 -11.06 17.01
CA ASN A 110 -7.55 -12.27 17.79
C ASN A 110 -6.49 -12.57 18.89
N GLY A 111 -5.56 -11.64 19.14
CA GLY A 111 -4.58 -11.74 20.21
C GLY A 111 -3.25 -12.40 19.83
N ASN A 112 -3.09 -12.91 18.61
CA ASN A 112 -1.82 -13.44 18.14
C ASN A 112 -0.91 -12.34 17.57
N THR A 113 -0.34 -11.53 18.46
CA THR A 113 0.54 -10.40 18.10
C THR A 113 1.94 -10.82 17.60
N LYS A 114 2.25 -12.11 17.65
CA LYS A 114 3.51 -12.68 17.13
C LYS A 114 3.39 -13.20 15.70
N PHE A 115 2.21 -13.11 15.09
CA PHE A 115 2.00 -13.51 13.71
C PHE A 115 2.94 -12.76 12.76
N LYS A 116 3.66 -13.50 11.94
CA LYS A 116 4.53 -12.94 10.89
C LYS A 116 3.86 -13.10 9.53
N VAL A 117 3.98 -12.07 8.70
CA VAL A 117 3.55 -12.15 7.30
C VAL A 117 4.44 -13.15 6.58
N ASP A 118 3.81 -14.03 5.82
CA ASP A 118 4.48 -14.96 4.90
C ASP A 118 4.10 -14.57 3.47
N ASP A 119 5.09 -14.06 2.74
CA ASP A 119 4.97 -13.66 1.34
C ASP A 119 5.56 -14.72 0.39
N SER A 120 5.81 -15.96 0.85
CA SER A 120 6.35 -17.05 0.02
C SER A 120 5.43 -17.45 -1.14
N ASN A 121 4.14 -17.13 -1.03
CA ASN A 121 3.13 -17.36 -2.07
C ASN A 121 2.99 -16.21 -3.07
N VAL A 122 3.77 -15.13 -2.93
CA VAL A 122 3.74 -14.00 -3.86
C VAL A 122 4.44 -14.44 -5.15
N PRO A 123 3.79 -14.31 -6.32
CA PRO A 123 4.45 -14.60 -7.59
C PRO A 123 5.73 -13.78 -7.76
N GLY A 124 6.75 -14.36 -8.38
CA GLY A 124 7.96 -13.61 -8.73
C GLY A 124 7.69 -12.54 -9.80
N PRO A 125 8.54 -11.52 -9.89
CA PRO A 125 8.44 -10.51 -10.95
C PRO A 125 8.63 -11.14 -12.34
N VAL A 126 7.97 -10.56 -13.33
CA VAL A 126 8.16 -10.99 -14.73
C VAL A 126 9.56 -10.58 -15.19
N GLY A 127 10.32 -11.55 -15.69
CA GLY A 127 11.59 -11.27 -16.33
C GLY A 127 11.35 -10.60 -17.68
N VAL A 128 12.05 -9.49 -17.94
CA VAL A 128 11.97 -8.76 -19.21
C VAL A 128 13.34 -8.60 -19.85
N LYS A 129 13.38 -8.63 -21.18
CA LYS A 129 14.59 -8.28 -21.94
C LYS A 129 14.50 -6.82 -22.37
N THR A 130 15.39 -6.00 -21.88
CA THR A 130 15.38 -4.55 -22.10
C THR A 130 16.11 -4.11 -23.36
N ASN A 131 17.17 -4.82 -23.75
CA ASN A 131 17.91 -4.65 -25.01
C ASN A 131 18.84 -5.84 -25.28
N VAL A 132 19.47 -5.84 -26.44
CA VAL A 132 20.42 -6.90 -26.86
C VAL A 132 21.68 -6.94 -25.99
N GLY A 133 22.03 -5.84 -25.34
CA GLY A 133 23.22 -5.72 -24.47
C GLY A 133 22.97 -6.01 -22.99
N GLY A 134 21.76 -6.39 -22.60
CA GLY A 134 21.44 -6.75 -21.20
C GLY A 134 21.42 -5.59 -20.20
N GLY A 135 21.38 -4.34 -20.67
CA GLY A 135 21.22 -3.17 -19.79
C GLY A 135 19.78 -3.03 -19.26
N SER A 136 19.62 -2.43 -18.10
CA SER A 136 18.29 -2.09 -17.60
C SER A 136 17.65 -0.99 -18.45
N ARG A 137 16.31 -0.94 -18.49
CA ARG A 137 15.57 0.10 -19.22
C ARG A 137 15.96 1.52 -18.80
N SER A 138 16.22 1.73 -17.50
CA SER A 138 16.67 3.02 -16.96
C SER A 138 18.04 3.45 -17.51
N SER A 139 18.95 2.51 -17.73
CA SER A 139 20.28 2.81 -18.30
C SER A 139 20.21 3.17 -19.79
N ASN A 140 19.20 2.70 -20.50
CA ASN A 140 19.00 3.04 -21.91
C ASN A 140 18.40 4.43 -22.11
N ALA A 141 17.43 4.81 -21.27
CA ALA A 141 16.85 6.16 -21.30
C ALA A 141 17.91 7.24 -21.04
N GLN A 142 18.90 6.96 -20.17
CA GLN A 142 20.01 7.87 -19.92
C GLN A 142 21.01 7.99 -21.08
N LYS A 143 21.17 6.93 -21.88
CA LYS A 143 22.07 6.95 -23.06
C LYS A 143 21.46 7.68 -24.25
N GLU A 144 20.16 7.64 -24.43
CA GLU A 144 19.46 8.36 -25.50
C GLU A 144 19.32 9.86 -25.22
N GLY A 145 19.29 10.27 -23.95
CA GLY A 145 19.24 11.69 -23.55
C GLY A 145 20.56 12.45 -23.70
N ASN A 146 21.67 11.76 -24.00
CA ASN A 146 23.01 12.35 -24.17
C ASN A 146 23.50 12.35 -25.63
N LYS A 147 22.64 12.16 -26.58
CA LYS A 147 22.87 12.41 -28.01
C LYS A 147 22.05 13.64 -28.42
#